data_32209a847ee4f3302dd90bfd0d4fbbd0
#
_entry.id   32209a847ee4f3302dd90bfd0d4fbbd0
#
_cell.length_a   1.000
_cell.length_b   1.000
_cell.length_c   1.000
_cell.angle_alpha   90.00
_cell.angle_beta   90.00
_cell.angle_gamma   90.00
#
_symmetry.space_group_name_H-M   'P 1'
#
loop_
_entity.id
_entity.type
_entity.pdbx_description
1 polymer ?
#
loop_
_entity_poly.entity_id
_entity_poly.type
_entity_poly.pdbx_seq_one_letter_code
_entity_poly.pdbx_strand_id
1 'polypeptide(L)'
;GRNCEMVSVPENTRSILVTLTNCNPDKQVSDPVFYQGDGVHMFRHELLKAGIPMLLGIMNVALGILLLTYWLFVHHWAYVSKSMLYLGILTTDLGAWFCLETSSSILLSQNPVFHSYVTRMLLLLLPIPFMMFVRHYLKARDRYLCRIFVWLDVAEIAVVLLLQLMDIRDLTQTLWMTHVMIGLAVLYFIYTICNKFYHHTTTHALWICTIGIIILIGALFSDMYNYYQGSQDIEIVGRIAMLLFIVTLACDTAFVSLKEIDTGRRAALYRELAEKDLLTGCYNRNAYYEDTSRCKKLTNLLLFAFDLNNLKYYNDKFGHDCGDQYITDAVHILQKVFSRYGKLYRIGGDEFCVLIDDHDTCDISHLISCLRK
;
A
#
# COMPACT_ATOMS: atom_id res chain seq x y z
N GLY A 1 4.01 -11.06 29.85
CA GLY A 1 5.37 -11.10 29.33
C GLY A 1 6.18 -12.12 30.12
N ARG A 2 6.86 -13.02 29.44
CA ARG A 2 7.82 -13.93 30.07
C ARG A 2 9.10 -13.14 30.30
N ASN A 3 9.38 -12.73 31.54
CA ASN A 3 10.65 -12.11 31.89
C ASN A 3 11.62 -13.22 32.32
N CYS A 4 12.77 -13.28 31.66
CA CYS A 4 13.88 -14.14 32.08
C CYS A 4 14.93 -13.22 32.69
N GLU A 5 15.29 -13.47 33.95
CA GLU A 5 16.31 -12.71 34.65
C GLU A 5 17.46 -13.66 35.02
N MET A 6 18.67 -13.30 34.60
CA MET A 6 19.87 -14.07 34.95
C MET A 6 20.50 -13.48 36.20
N VAL A 7 20.57 -14.29 37.22
CA VAL A 7 21.23 -13.90 38.50
C VAL A 7 22.48 -14.76 38.71
N SER A 8 23.62 -14.11 38.91
CA SER A 8 24.84 -14.81 39.29
C SER A 8 24.79 -15.22 40.77
N VAL A 9 24.95 -16.51 41.00
CA VAL A 9 24.94 -17.06 42.34
C VAL A 9 26.38 -17.37 42.76
N PRO A 10 26.86 -16.89 43.95
CA PRO A 10 28.19 -17.22 44.44
C PRO A 10 28.39 -18.74 44.64
N GLU A 11 29.62 -19.24 44.41
CA GLU A 11 29.94 -20.68 44.39
C GLU A 11 29.63 -21.45 45.69
N ASN A 12 29.46 -20.79 46.83
CA ASN A 12 29.22 -21.44 48.13
C ASN A 12 27.80 -21.20 48.66
N THR A 13 26.85 -20.83 47.80
CA THR A 13 25.44 -20.57 48.19
C THR A 13 24.73 -21.88 48.46
N ARG A 14 24.21 -22.07 49.70
CA ARG A 14 23.46 -23.29 50.09
C ARG A 14 21.96 -23.18 49.82
N SER A 15 21.41 -21.98 49.76
CA SER A 15 19.98 -21.75 49.51
C SER A 15 19.77 -20.36 48.87
N ILE A 16 18.80 -20.27 47.98
CA ILE A 16 18.38 -19.03 47.35
C ILE A 16 16.92 -18.81 47.75
N LEU A 17 16.61 -17.68 48.36
CA LEU A 17 15.24 -17.25 48.60
C LEU A 17 14.80 -16.32 47.46
N VAL A 18 13.79 -16.73 46.70
CA VAL A 18 13.19 -15.90 45.67
C VAL A 18 11.85 -15.42 46.18
N THR A 19 11.70 -14.12 46.34
CA THR A 19 10.44 -13.50 46.74
C THR A 19 9.75 -12.93 45.50
N LEU A 20 8.58 -13.48 45.20
CA LEU A 20 7.74 -12.97 44.09
C LEU A 20 6.71 -12.02 44.68
N THR A 21 6.76 -10.76 44.27
CA THR A 21 5.76 -9.76 44.65
C THR A 21 4.78 -9.59 43.50
N ASN A 22 3.52 -9.92 43.71
CA ASN A 22 2.48 -9.69 42.71
C ASN A 22 2.06 -8.22 42.76
N CYS A 23 2.47 -7.44 41.75
CA CYS A 23 2.09 -6.04 41.62
C CYS A 23 0.66 -5.84 41.04
N ASN A 24 0.02 -6.91 40.59
CA ASN A 24 -1.32 -6.84 40.06
C ASN A 24 -2.19 -7.94 40.71
N PRO A 25 -3.10 -7.57 41.64
CA PRO A 25 -3.90 -8.52 42.41
C PRO A 25 -4.83 -9.39 41.54
N ASP A 26 -5.15 -8.94 40.33
CA ASP A 26 -6.08 -9.63 39.42
C ASP A 26 -5.38 -10.70 38.54
N LYS A 27 -4.06 -10.86 38.63
CA LYS A 27 -3.33 -11.86 37.88
C LYS A 27 -2.71 -12.93 38.74
N GLN A 28 -3.01 -14.19 38.43
CA GLN A 28 -2.26 -15.31 38.99
C GLN A 28 -0.81 -15.25 38.47
N VAL A 29 0.14 -15.25 39.39
CA VAL A 29 1.56 -15.42 39.04
C VAL A 29 1.74 -16.89 38.67
N SER A 30 2.16 -17.18 37.44
CA SER A 30 2.58 -18.53 37.06
C SER A 30 3.82 -18.92 37.87
N ASP A 31 3.90 -20.19 38.24
CA ASP A 31 5.07 -20.72 38.95
C ASP A 31 6.36 -20.43 38.17
N PRO A 32 7.36 -19.82 38.81
CA PRO A 32 8.61 -19.52 38.11
C PRO A 32 9.35 -20.83 37.82
N VAL A 33 9.87 -20.95 36.62
CA VAL A 33 10.75 -22.05 36.23
C VAL A 33 12.20 -21.61 36.43
N PHE A 34 12.94 -22.37 37.22
CA PHE A 34 14.35 -22.09 37.51
C PHE A 34 15.24 -23.01 36.68
N TYR A 35 16.23 -22.42 36.04
CA TYR A 35 17.28 -23.12 35.34
C TYR A 35 18.61 -22.87 36.05
N GLN A 36 19.42 -23.91 36.24
CA GLN A 36 20.78 -23.80 36.77
C GLN A 36 21.78 -24.22 35.70
N GLY A 37 22.80 -23.41 35.47
CA GLY A 37 23.84 -23.75 34.49
C GLY A 37 24.85 -22.62 34.33
N ASP A 38 25.83 -22.84 33.46
CA ASP A 38 26.77 -21.78 33.05
C ASP A 38 26.03 -20.69 32.30
N GLY A 39 26.27 -19.43 32.63
CA GLY A 39 25.61 -18.28 32.06
C GLY A 39 25.71 -18.20 30.54
N VAL A 40 26.85 -18.64 29.96
CA VAL A 40 27.06 -18.68 28.50
C VAL A 40 26.15 -19.73 27.83
N HIS A 41 26.04 -20.90 28.44
CA HIS A 41 25.16 -21.97 27.91
C HIS A 41 23.67 -21.60 28.04
N MET A 42 23.28 -21.00 29.15
CA MET A 42 21.90 -20.52 29.35
C MET A 42 21.56 -19.41 28.38
N PHE A 43 22.42 -18.42 28.19
CA PHE A 43 22.25 -17.35 27.24
C PHE A 43 22.14 -17.87 25.81
N ARG A 44 23.01 -18.82 25.41
CA ARG A 44 22.95 -19.47 24.10
C ARG A 44 21.65 -20.23 23.90
N HIS A 45 21.17 -20.93 24.91
CA HIS A 45 19.90 -21.68 24.84
C HIS A 45 18.72 -20.74 24.63
N GLU A 46 18.61 -19.64 25.41
CA GLU A 46 17.55 -18.65 25.24
C GLU A 46 17.65 -17.92 23.90
N LEU A 47 18.86 -17.59 23.45
CA LEU A 47 19.08 -16.96 22.14
C LEU A 47 18.64 -17.87 20.98
N LEU A 48 18.96 -19.18 21.04
CA LEU A 48 18.56 -20.14 20.01
C LEU A 48 17.04 -20.34 20.00
N LYS A 49 16.42 -20.39 21.19
CA LYS A 49 14.96 -20.55 21.32
C LYS A 49 14.20 -19.35 20.77
N ALA A 50 14.68 -18.16 21.03
CA ALA A 50 14.06 -16.93 20.56
C ALA A 50 14.52 -16.51 19.15
N GLY A 51 15.57 -17.11 18.61
CA GLY A 51 16.21 -16.71 17.36
C GLY A 51 15.29 -16.89 16.15
N ILE A 52 14.61 -18.02 16.03
CA ILE A 52 13.69 -18.26 14.91
C ILE A 52 12.48 -17.32 14.95
N PRO A 53 11.75 -17.18 16.07
CA PRO A 53 10.64 -16.22 16.16
C PRO A 53 11.05 -14.77 15.87
N MET A 54 12.22 -14.35 16.34
CA MET A 54 12.76 -13.02 16.09
C MET A 54 13.13 -12.82 14.62
N LEU A 55 13.77 -13.81 14.00
CA LEU A 55 14.11 -13.78 12.57
C LEU A 55 12.84 -13.61 11.70
N LEU A 56 11.78 -14.37 12.01
CA LEU A 56 10.51 -14.24 11.32
C LEU A 56 9.89 -12.84 11.48
N GLY A 57 10.00 -12.24 12.66
CA GLY A 57 9.61 -10.86 12.91
C GLY A 57 10.41 -9.87 12.06
N ILE A 58 11.73 -9.98 12.04
CA ILE A 58 12.63 -9.14 11.23
C ILE A 58 12.31 -9.28 9.74
N MET A 59 12.05 -10.50 9.26
CA MET A 59 11.66 -10.73 7.85
C MET A 59 10.35 -10.01 7.50
N ASN A 60 9.36 -10.02 8.41
CA ASN A 60 8.12 -9.26 8.22
C ASN A 60 8.38 -7.75 8.17
N VAL A 61 9.18 -7.20 9.10
CA VAL A 61 9.55 -5.77 9.08
C VAL A 61 10.23 -5.40 7.77
N ALA A 62 11.22 -6.19 7.34
CA ALA A 62 11.94 -5.95 6.09
C ALA A 62 11.00 -5.98 4.87
N LEU A 63 10.09 -6.95 4.82
CA LEU A 63 9.07 -7.05 3.78
C LEU A 63 8.12 -5.84 3.80
N GLY A 64 7.67 -5.43 4.99
CA GLY A 64 6.81 -4.26 5.14
C GLY A 64 7.48 -2.97 4.66
N ILE A 65 8.74 -2.74 5.04
CA ILE A 65 9.54 -1.58 4.57
C ILE A 65 9.71 -1.63 3.05
N LEU A 66 9.97 -2.80 2.47
CA LEU A 66 10.10 -2.97 1.02
C LEU A 66 8.78 -2.63 0.30
N LEU A 67 7.64 -3.03 0.82
CA LEU A 67 6.33 -2.69 0.27
C LEU A 67 6.05 -1.18 0.35
N LEU A 68 6.39 -0.55 1.48
CA LEU A 68 6.24 0.89 1.67
C LEU A 68 7.14 1.70 0.74
N THR A 69 8.41 1.33 0.63
CA THR A 69 9.37 2.01 -0.26
C THR A 69 8.96 1.87 -1.73
N TYR A 70 8.52 0.67 -2.16
CA TYR A 70 7.99 0.46 -3.49
C TYR A 70 6.75 1.35 -3.73
N TRP A 71 5.78 1.38 -2.80
CA TRP A 71 4.59 2.22 -2.93
C TRP A 71 4.95 3.70 -3.02
N LEU A 72 5.85 4.21 -2.17
CA LEU A 72 6.33 5.61 -2.20
C LEU A 72 6.98 5.97 -3.53
N PHE A 73 7.73 5.04 -4.13
CA PHE A 73 8.41 5.28 -5.40
C PHE A 73 7.44 5.27 -6.57
N VAL A 74 6.51 4.34 -6.60
CA VAL A 74 5.65 4.09 -7.78
C VAL A 74 4.38 4.94 -7.76
N HIS A 75 3.80 5.29 -6.59
CA HIS A 75 2.57 6.07 -6.53
C HIS A 75 2.70 7.47 -7.16
N HIS A 76 3.92 8.00 -7.27
CA HIS A 76 4.21 9.30 -7.90
C HIS A 76 4.15 9.21 -9.44
N TRP A 77 4.40 8.04 -10.02
CA TRP A 77 4.50 7.82 -11.46
C TRP A 77 3.28 7.11 -12.06
N ALA A 78 2.51 6.42 -11.24
CA ALA A 78 1.37 5.63 -11.69
C ALA A 78 0.28 5.53 -10.62
N TYR A 79 -0.94 5.25 -11.08
CA TYR A 79 -2.08 4.96 -10.20
C TYR A 79 -1.88 3.57 -9.55
N VAL A 80 -1.20 3.52 -8.41
CA VAL A 80 -0.98 2.28 -7.65
C VAL A 80 -2.04 2.13 -6.57
N SER A 81 -2.56 0.92 -6.42
CA SER A 81 -3.56 0.61 -5.40
C SER A 81 -3.06 0.93 -3.99
N LYS A 82 -3.89 1.58 -3.18
CA LYS A 82 -3.63 1.84 -1.77
C LYS A 82 -3.52 0.57 -0.92
N SER A 83 -3.93 -0.60 -1.46
CA SER A 83 -3.77 -1.89 -0.76
C SER A 83 -2.32 -2.18 -0.41
N MET A 84 -1.37 -1.81 -1.28
CA MET A 84 0.06 -2.01 -1.05
C MET A 84 0.61 -1.17 0.11
N LEU A 85 0.15 0.09 0.21
CA LEU A 85 0.47 0.96 1.36
C LEU A 85 0.01 0.33 2.67
N TYR A 86 -1.27 -0.07 2.73
CA TYR A 86 -1.84 -0.61 3.97
C TYR A 86 -1.27 -1.98 4.31
N LEU A 87 -0.95 -2.82 3.32
CA LEU A 87 -0.25 -4.07 3.56
C LEU A 87 1.16 -3.82 4.12
N GLY A 88 1.89 -2.85 3.57
CA GLY A 88 3.22 -2.48 4.07
C GLY A 88 3.19 -1.99 5.52
N ILE A 89 2.23 -1.11 5.88
CA ILE A 89 2.05 -0.64 7.26
C ILE A 89 1.71 -1.83 8.18
N LEU A 90 0.72 -2.65 7.80
CA LEU A 90 0.29 -3.81 8.57
C LEU A 90 1.43 -4.81 8.81
N THR A 91 2.20 -5.10 7.76
CA THR A 91 3.31 -6.07 7.82
C THR A 91 4.46 -5.57 8.69
N THR A 92 4.77 -4.25 8.62
CA THR A 92 5.80 -3.64 9.47
C THR A 92 5.36 -3.65 10.93
N ASP A 93 4.12 -3.27 11.22
CA ASP A 93 3.55 -3.24 12.56
C ASP A 93 3.53 -4.65 13.19
N LEU A 94 2.99 -5.62 12.47
CA LEU A 94 2.94 -7.02 12.89
C LEU A 94 4.35 -7.62 13.10
N GLY A 95 5.30 -7.32 12.21
CA GLY A 95 6.68 -7.76 12.33
C GLY A 95 7.37 -7.18 13.55
N ALA A 96 7.19 -5.88 13.82
CA ALA A 96 7.69 -5.21 15.01
C ALA A 96 7.08 -5.81 16.28
N TRP A 97 5.78 -6.07 16.28
CA TRP A 97 5.10 -6.75 17.38
C TRP A 97 5.68 -8.16 17.61
N PHE A 98 5.88 -8.96 16.54
CA PHE A 98 6.51 -10.28 16.64
C PHE A 98 7.92 -10.22 17.25
N CYS A 99 8.76 -9.26 16.86
CA CYS A 99 10.10 -9.07 17.43
C CYS A 99 10.04 -8.79 18.92
N LEU A 100 9.13 -7.92 19.33
CA LEU A 100 9.01 -7.49 20.71
C LEU A 100 8.32 -8.53 21.61
N GLU A 101 7.45 -9.39 21.12
CA GLU A 101 6.79 -10.44 21.90
C GLU A 101 7.72 -11.62 22.21
N THR A 102 8.91 -11.70 21.59
CA THR A 102 9.88 -12.76 21.88
C THR A 102 10.61 -12.53 23.20
N SER A 103 10.97 -13.61 23.90
CA SER A 103 11.75 -13.53 25.17
C SER A 103 13.12 -12.87 25.02
N SER A 104 13.71 -12.91 23.82
CA SER A 104 14.97 -12.22 23.50
C SER A 104 14.85 -10.69 23.36
N SER A 105 13.65 -10.17 23.36
CA SER A 105 13.40 -8.72 23.33
C SER A 105 14.01 -7.97 24.53
N ILE A 106 14.22 -8.67 25.64
CA ILE A 106 14.96 -8.18 26.81
C ILE A 106 16.40 -7.81 26.44
N LEU A 107 17.00 -8.46 25.43
CA LEU A 107 18.32 -8.12 24.91
C LEU A 107 18.36 -6.78 24.17
N LEU A 108 17.20 -6.35 23.62
CA LEU A 108 17.06 -5.09 22.89
C LEU A 108 16.76 -3.90 23.80
N SER A 109 16.13 -4.13 24.95
CA SER A 109 15.76 -3.08 25.87
C SER A 109 15.95 -3.53 27.32
N GLN A 110 16.83 -2.86 28.06
CA GLN A 110 17.01 -3.08 29.49
C GLN A 110 15.83 -2.58 30.34
N ASN A 111 14.85 -1.91 29.73
CA ASN A 111 13.69 -1.39 30.41
C ASN A 111 12.42 -2.21 30.05
N PRO A 112 12.01 -3.16 30.90
CA PRO A 112 10.87 -4.04 30.65
C PRO A 112 9.53 -3.28 30.59
N VAL A 113 9.46 -2.14 31.27
CA VAL A 113 8.25 -1.28 31.28
C VAL A 113 8.07 -0.65 29.90
N PHE A 114 9.10 0.01 29.38
CA PHE A 114 9.09 0.60 28.04
C PHE A 114 8.74 -0.45 26.96
N HIS A 115 9.39 -1.59 27.04
CA HIS A 115 9.13 -2.73 26.14
C HIS A 115 7.67 -3.16 26.15
N SER A 116 7.08 -3.33 27.33
CA SER A 116 5.68 -3.69 27.50
C SER A 116 4.73 -2.65 26.92
N TYR A 117 5.03 -1.36 27.06
CA TYR A 117 4.23 -0.28 26.48
C TYR A 117 4.27 -0.33 24.95
N VAL A 118 5.46 -0.43 24.36
CA VAL A 118 5.60 -0.44 22.88
C VAL A 118 4.87 -1.64 22.26
N THR A 119 5.03 -2.83 22.83
CA THR A 119 4.34 -4.04 22.34
C THR A 119 2.82 -3.88 22.33
N ARG A 120 2.26 -3.24 23.35
CA ARG A 120 0.80 -3.00 23.41
C ARG A 120 0.34 -1.91 22.48
N MET A 121 1.14 -0.86 22.30
CA MET A 121 0.85 0.20 21.33
C MET A 121 0.79 -0.35 19.90
N LEU A 122 1.72 -1.23 19.51
CA LEU A 122 1.67 -1.88 18.20
C LEU A 122 0.39 -2.71 18.05
N LEU A 123 0.03 -3.51 19.06
CA LEU A 123 -1.18 -4.31 19.01
C LEU A 123 -2.46 -3.45 18.90
N LEU A 124 -2.48 -2.29 19.58
CA LEU A 124 -3.58 -1.33 19.56
C LEU A 124 -3.75 -0.65 18.18
N LEU A 125 -2.66 -0.46 17.44
CA LEU A 125 -2.70 0.17 16.11
C LEU A 125 -3.02 -0.80 14.97
N LEU A 126 -2.89 -2.12 15.19
CA LEU A 126 -2.99 -3.16 14.17
C LEU A 126 -4.34 -3.23 13.42
N PRO A 127 -5.53 -2.99 14.05
CA PRO A 127 -6.81 -3.11 13.36
C PRO A 127 -7.01 -2.10 12.23
N ILE A 128 -6.50 -0.87 12.35
CA ILE A 128 -6.68 0.20 11.34
C ILE A 128 -6.07 -0.20 9.99
N PRO A 129 -4.76 -0.49 9.88
CA PRO A 129 -4.15 -0.87 8.61
C PRO A 129 -4.74 -2.18 8.06
N PHE A 130 -5.11 -3.13 8.93
CA PHE A 130 -5.76 -4.36 8.51
C PHE A 130 -7.12 -4.09 7.82
N MET A 131 -7.99 -3.32 8.44
CA MET A 131 -9.30 -2.96 7.88
C MET A 131 -9.18 -2.20 6.56
N MET A 132 -8.25 -1.25 6.49
CA MET A 132 -7.98 -0.48 5.28
C MET A 132 -7.41 -1.36 4.17
N PHE A 133 -6.52 -2.31 4.51
CA PHE A 133 -6.01 -3.30 3.57
C PHE A 133 -7.16 -4.15 3.00
N VAL A 134 -7.96 -4.79 3.85
CA VAL A 134 -9.09 -5.64 3.44
C VAL A 134 -10.02 -4.89 2.49
N ARG A 135 -10.37 -3.66 2.83
CA ARG A 135 -11.25 -2.82 2.01
C ARG A 135 -10.67 -2.56 0.62
N HIS A 136 -9.40 -2.17 0.53
CA HIS A 136 -8.79 -1.81 -0.74
C HIS A 136 -8.42 -3.05 -1.57
N TYR A 137 -7.91 -4.09 -0.94
CA TYR A 137 -7.49 -5.32 -1.60
C TYR A 137 -8.68 -6.12 -2.17
N LEU A 138 -9.70 -6.33 -1.35
CA LEU A 138 -10.92 -7.00 -1.81
C LEU A 138 -11.89 -6.07 -2.56
N LYS A 139 -11.57 -4.78 -2.72
CA LYS A 139 -12.47 -3.78 -3.33
C LYS A 139 -13.87 -3.84 -2.71
N ALA A 140 -13.94 -3.83 -1.37
CA ALA A 140 -15.19 -3.94 -0.63
C ALA A 140 -16.11 -2.74 -0.92
N ARG A 141 -17.40 -3.03 -1.17
CA ARG A 141 -18.41 -2.03 -1.53
C ARG A 141 -18.83 -1.16 -0.34
N ASP A 142 -18.74 -1.71 0.86
CA ASP A 142 -19.26 -1.10 2.10
C ASP A 142 -18.25 -0.11 2.69
N ARG A 143 -18.14 1.07 2.04
CA ARG A 143 -17.29 2.17 2.52
C ARG A 143 -17.71 2.70 3.88
N TYR A 144 -18.99 2.57 4.20
CA TYR A 144 -19.58 3.12 5.42
C TYR A 144 -19.18 2.30 6.65
N LEU A 145 -19.35 0.97 6.59
CA LEU A 145 -18.96 0.06 7.66
C LEU A 145 -17.48 0.20 8.01
N CYS A 146 -16.59 0.13 7.02
CA CYS A 146 -15.16 0.31 7.26
C CYS A 146 -14.83 1.65 7.94
N ARG A 147 -15.52 2.73 7.57
CA ARG A 147 -15.32 4.05 8.18
C ARG A 147 -15.76 4.08 9.64
N ILE A 148 -16.91 3.47 9.96
CA ILE A 148 -17.40 3.36 11.34
C ILE A 148 -16.39 2.62 12.19
N PHE A 149 -15.91 1.46 11.74
CA PHE A 149 -14.91 0.68 12.49
C PHE A 149 -13.63 1.44 12.74
N VAL A 150 -13.09 2.14 11.71
CA VAL A 150 -11.88 2.96 11.88
C VAL A 150 -12.10 4.06 12.93
N TRP A 151 -13.26 4.71 12.94
CA TRP A 151 -13.56 5.72 13.97
C TRP A 151 -13.76 5.11 15.36
N LEU A 152 -14.34 3.92 15.46
CA LEU A 152 -14.45 3.19 16.74
C LEU A 152 -13.06 2.82 17.28
N ASP A 153 -12.16 2.35 16.43
CA ASP A 153 -10.79 2.01 16.82
C ASP A 153 -9.99 3.26 17.25
N VAL A 154 -10.11 4.36 16.50
CA VAL A 154 -9.52 5.65 16.91
C VAL A 154 -10.09 6.13 18.25
N ALA A 155 -11.38 5.95 18.49
CA ALA A 155 -11.99 6.27 19.77
C ALA A 155 -11.48 5.37 20.91
N GLU A 156 -11.30 4.06 20.64
CA GLU A 156 -10.69 3.13 21.60
C GLU A 156 -9.27 3.58 21.95
N ILE A 157 -8.43 3.86 20.95
CA ILE A 157 -7.06 4.36 21.16
C ILE A 157 -7.06 5.59 22.07
N ALA A 158 -7.94 6.55 21.77
CA ALA A 158 -8.06 7.77 22.57
C ALA A 158 -8.49 7.47 24.03
N VAL A 159 -9.46 6.59 24.23
CA VAL A 159 -9.94 6.19 25.57
C VAL A 159 -8.84 5.46 26.34
N VAL A 160 -8.15 4.49 25.72
CA VAL A 160 -7.09 3.72 26.36
C VAL A 160 -5.93 4.61 26.79
N LEU A 161 -5.51 5.54 25.92
CA LEU A 161 -4.46 6.50 26.23
C LEU A 161 -4.87 7.48 27.34
N LEU A 162 -6.13 7.93 27.34
CA LEU A 162 -6.65 8.83 28.37
C LEU A 162 -6.72 8.13 29.73
N LEU A 163 -7.18 6.89 29.79
CA LEU A 163 -7.20 6.10 31.02
C LEU A 163 -5.79 5.88 31.60
N GLN A 164 -4.81 5.67 30.71
CA GLN A 164 -3.41 5.55 31.09
C GLN A 164 -2.84 6.87 31.62
N LEU A 165 -3.11 8.00 30.95
CA LEU A 165 -2.63 9.33 31.36
C LEU A 165 -3.23 9.79 32.69
N MET A 166 -4.44 9.35 33.00
CA MET A 166 -5.13 9.65 34.25
C MET A 166 -4.77 8.67 35.39
N ASP A 167 -3.87 7.72 35.15
CA ASP A 167 -3.50 6.64 36.11
C ASP A 167 -4.72 5.83 36.64
N ILE A 168 -5.81 5.80 35.86
CA ILE A 168 -7.03 5.07 36.27
C ILE A 168 -6.87 3.58 35.94
N ARG A 169 -6.31 3.26 34.75
CA ARG A 169 -6.08 1.89 34.30
C ARG A 169 -4.83 1.82 33.41
N ASP A 170 -4.04 0.78 33.64
CA ASP A 170 -2.89 0.47 32.80
C ASP A 170 -3.31 -0.12 31.45
N LEU A 171 -2.43 0.03 30.45
CA LEU A 171 -2.59 -0.63 29.12
C LEU A 171 -2.79 -2.15 29.23
N THR A 172 -2.32 -2.80 30.29
CA THR A 172 -2.57 -4.22 30.55
C THR A 172 -4.01 -4.52 30.91
N GLN A 173 -4.64 -3.66 31.67
CA GLN A 173 -6.02 -3.83 32.12
C GLN A 173 -7.03 -3.53 31.00
N THR A 174 -6.64 -2.71 30.01
CA THR A 174 -7.47 -2.34 28.87
C THR A 174 -7.26 -3.25 27.66
N LEU A 175 -6.33 -4.22 27.71
CA LEU A 175 -5.98 -5.11 26.60
C LEU A 175 -7.19 -5.91 26.03
N TRP A 176 -8.19 -6.21 26.86
CA TRP A 176 -9.40 -6.87 26.41
C TRP A 176 -10.20 -6.04 25.37
N MET A 177 -10.15 -4.70 25.46
CA MET A 177 -10.78 -3.81 24.48
C MET A 177 -10.13 -3.99 23.09
N THR A 178 -8.80 -3.99 23.05
CA THR A 178 -8.05 -4.24 21.82
C THR A 178 -8.35 -5.62 21.22
N HIS A 179 -8.46 -6.67 22.05
CA HIS A 179 -8.85 -7.99 21.56
C HIS A 179 -10.28 -7.99 20.96
N VAL A 180 -11.21 -7.23 21.53
CA VAL A 180 -12.56 -7.06 20.96
C VAL A 180 -12.48 -6.38 19.60
N MET A 181 -11.68 -5.30 19.45
CA MET A 181 -11.53 -4.62 18.16
C MET A 181 -10.87 -5.50 17.11
N ILE A 182 -9.84 -6.26 17.46
CA ILE A 182 -9.23 -7.27 16.57
C ILE A 182 -10.30 -8.30 16.15
N GLY A 183 -11.10 -8.80 17.08
CA GLY A 183 -12.20 -9.73 16.79
C GLY A 183 -13.23 -9.15 15.81
N LEU A 184 -13.61 -7.88 15.99
CA LEU A 184 -14.50 -7.17 15.08
C LEU A 184 -13.87 -6.97 13.70
N ALA A 185 -12.57 -6.67 13.62
CA ALA A 185 -11.85 -6.55 12.37
C ALA A 185 -11.81 -7.89 11.60
N VAL A 186 -11.59 -9.01 12.29
CA VAL A 186 -11.66 -10.36 11.70
C VAL A 186 -13.09 -10.68 11.23
N LEU A 187 -14.11 -10.35 12.01
CA LEU A 187 -15.51 -10.53 11.61
C LEU A 187 -15.86 -9.72 10.36
N TYR A 188 -15.38 -8.48 10.26
CA TYR A 188 -15.53 -7.67 9.05
C TYR A 188 -14.85 -8.32 7.85
N PHE A 189 -13.67 -8.90 8.03
CA PHE A 189 -12.96 -9.61 6.97
C PHE A 189 -13.75 -10.82 6.46
N ILE A 190 -14.25 -11.66 7.40
CA ILE A 190 -15.09 -12.82 7.06
C ILE A 190 -16.38 -12.36 6.37
N TYR A 191 -17.05 -11.33 6.91
CA TYR A 191 -18.23 -10.74 6.28
C TYR A 191 -17.95 -10.29 4.84
N THR A 192 -16.82 -9.62 4.60
CA THR A 192 -16.44 -9.14 3.28
C THR A 192 -16.26 -10.30 2.30
N ILE A 193 -15.64 -11.41 2.74
CA ILE A 193 -15.47 -12.63 1.95
C ILE A 193 -16.83 -13.25 1.63
N CYS A 194 -17.67 -13.48 2.64
CA CYS A 194 -19.00 -14.07 2.47
C CYS A 194 -19.89 -13.25 1.55
N ASN A 195 -19.88 -11.92 1.72
CA ASN A 195 -20.65 -11.00 0.87
C ASN A 195 -20.22 -11.05 -0.60
N LYS A 196 -18.92 -11.18 -0.86
CA LYS A 196 -18.38 -11.35 -2.21
C LYS A 196 -18.78 -12.68 -2.85
N PHE A 197 -18.77 -13.77 -2.10
CA PHE A 197 -19.28 -15.05 -2.58
C PHE A 197 -20.78 -15.01 -2.86
N TYR A 198 -21.56 -14.39 -1.97
CA TYR A 198 -23.00 -14.24 -2.16
C TYR A 198 -23.35 -13.47 -3.44
N HIS A 199 -22.60 -12.43 -3.77
CA HIS A 199 -22.79 -11.65 -4.99
C HIS A 199 -22.07 -12.20 -6.23
N HIS A 200 -21.54 -13.42 -6.17
CA HIS A 200 -20.80 -14.09 -7.27
C HIS A 200 -19.65 -13.26 -7.86
N THR A 201 -19.08 -12.34 -7.08
CA THR A 201 -17.93 -11.51 -7.51
C THR A 201 -16.62 -12.20 -7.15
N THR A 202 -16.35 -13.34 -7.77
CA THR A 202 -15.11 -14.10 -7.50
C THR A 202 -13.90 -13.45 -8.16
N THR A 203 -12.86 -13.26 -7.39
CA THR A 203 -11.56 -12.70 -7.85
C THR A 203 -10.43 -13.57 -7.31
N HIS A 204 -9.25 -13.51 -7.93
CA HIS A 204 -8.05 -14.18 -7.41
C HIS A 204 -7.79 -13.79 -5.94
N ALA A 205 -7.87 -12.50 -5.62
CA ALA A 205 -7.71 -11.98 -4.27
C ALA A 205 -8.65 -12.65 -3.25
N LEU A 206 -9.90 -12.95 -3.65
CA LEU A 206 -10.87 -13.61 -2.78
C LEU A 206 -10.43 -15.03 -2.44
N TRP A 207 -9.95 -15.79 -3.42
CA TRP A 207 -9.45 -17.16 -3.19
C TRP A 207 -8.19 -17.18 -2.33
N ILE A 208 -7.25 -16.26 -2.56
CA ILE A 208 -6.04 -16.11 -1.73
C ILE A 208 -6.43 -15.85 -0.27
N CYS A 209 -7.35 -14.91 -0.02
CA CYS A 209 -7.84 -14.63 1.33
C CYS A 209 -8.53 -15.84 1.96
N THR A 210 -9.38 -16.54 1.22
CA THR A 210 -10.13 -17.69 1.75
C THR A 210 -9.19 -18.85 2.12
N ILE A 211 -8.26 -19.20 1.24
CA ILE A 211 -7.26 -20.24 1.50
C ILE A 211 -6.35 -19.82 2.65
N GLY A 212 -5.90 -18.56 2.66
CA GLY A 212 -5.06 -18.02 3.72
C GLY A 212 -5.71 -18.10 5.10
N ILE A 213 -7.00 -17.76 5.22
CA ILE A 213 -7.75 -17.91 6.49
C ILE A 213 -7.79 -19.38 6.93
N ILE A 214 -8.06 -20.31 6.03
CA ILE A 214 -8.10 -21.75 6.37
C ILE A 214 -6.75 -22.21 6.91
N ILE A 215 -5.65 -21.80 6.27
CA ILE A 215 -4.29 -22.13 6.71
C ILE A 215 -4.00 -21.51 8.09
N LEU A 216 -4.38 -20.24 8.30
CA LEU A 216 -4.17 -19.57 9.58
C LEU A 216 -4.99 -20.19 10.72
N ILE A 217 -6.23 -20.60 10.46
CA ILE A 217 -7.04 -21.34 11.43
C ILE A 217 -6.38 -22.69 11.76
N GLY A 218 -5.90 -23.42 10.76
CA GLY A 218 -5.16 -24.67 10.97
C GLY A 218 -3.89 -24.48 11.81
N ALA A 219 -3.13 -23.42 11.55
CA ALA A 219 -1.95 -23.05 12.33
C ALA A 219 -2.31 -22.69 13.78
N LEU A 220 -3.40 -21.95 14.00
CA LEU A 220 -3.92 -21.64 15.34
C LEU A 220 -4.27 -22.90 16.13
N PHE A 221 -4.95 -23.86 15.51
CA PHE A 221 -5.25 -25.15 16.15
C PHE A 221 -3.97 -25.93 16.48
N SER A 222 -2.97 -25.92 15.60
CA SER A 222 -1.67 -26.55 15.83
C SER A 222 -0.96 -25.91 17.03
N ASP A 223 -0.90 -24.59 17.10
CA ASP A 223 -0.27 -23.86 18.19
C ASP A 223 -1.01 -24.09 19.52
N MET A 224 -2.36 -24.16 19.48
CA MET A 224 -3.17 -24.50 20.65
C MET A 224 -2.94 -25.94 21.13
N TYR A 225 -2.83 -26.89 20.22
CA TYR A 225 -2.48 -28.28 20.55
C TYR A 225 -1.10 -28.36 21.23
N ASN A 226 -0.08 -27.69 20.67
CA ASN A 226 1.28 -27.63 21.23
C ASN A 226 1.27 -27.01 22.64
N TYR A 227 0.45 -25.98 22.85
CA TYR A 227 0.25 -25.36 24.17
C TYR A 227 -0.24 -26.37 25.21
N TYR A 228 -1.28 -27.15 24.90
CA TYR A 228 -1.83 -28.17 25.81
C TYR A 228 -0.89 -29.36 26.05
N GLN A 229 -0.01 -29.65 25.10
CA GLN A 229 1.04 -30.67 25.25
C GLN A 229 2.25 -30.20 26.07
N GLY A 230 2.26 -28.91 26.48
CA GLY A 230 3.37 -28.32 27.23
C GLY A 230 4.64 -28.14 26.40
N SER A 231 4.52 -28.12 25.08
CA SER A 231 5.63 -27.89 24.17
C SER A 231 6.18 -26.48 24.36
N GLN A 232 7.50 -26.32 24.21
CA GLN A 232 8.15 -25.02 24.38
C GLN A 232 8.04 -24.13 23.15
N ASP A 233 7.71 -24.67 21.98
CA ASP A 233 7.68 -23.99 20.68
C ASP A 233 6.25 -23.68 20.25
N ILE A 234 5.50 -23.01 21.10
CA ILE A 234 4.04 -22.87 20.99
C ILE A 234 3.58 -22.05 19.75
N GLU A 235 4.39 -21.07 19.29
CA GLU A 235 3.92 -20.05 18.36
C GLU A 235 4.61 -20.04 16.99
N ILE A 236 5.51 -21.01 16.72
CA ILE A 236 6.34 -21.00 15.50
C ILE A 236 5.51 -21.27 14.26
N VAL A 237 4.58 -22.22 14.34
CA VAL A 237 3.75 -22.64 13.19
C VAL A 237 2.87 -21.47 12.73
N GLY A 238 2.21 -20.78 13.66
CA GLY A 238 1.40 -19.60 13.37
C GLY A 238 2.19 -18.47 12.75
N ARG A 239 3.39 -18.19 13.26
CA ARG A 239 4.27 -17.14 12.72
C ARG A 239 4.75 -17.46 11.30
N ILE A 240 5.11 -18.71 11.01
CA ILE A 240 5.49 -19.16 9.66
C ILE A 240 4.29 -19.06 8.71
N ALA A 241 3.12 -19.55 9.12
CA ALA A 241 1.91 -19.48 8.33
C ALA A 241 1.53 -18.03 7.99
N MET A 242 1.64 -17.12 8.98
CA MET A 242 1.38 -15.69 8.78
C MET A 242 2.39 -15.06 7.81
N LEU A 243 3.69 -15.34 7.94
CA LEU A 243 4.70 -14.83 7.00
C LEU A 243 4.43 -15.30 5.57
N LEU A 244 4.15 -16.59 5.37
CA LEU A 244 3.84 -17.14 4.05
C LEU A 244 2.56 -16.52 3.46
N PHE A 245 1.54 -16.30 4.28
CA PHE A 245 0.32 -15.62 3.86
C PHE A 245 0.59 -14.18 3.44
N ILE A 246 1.35 -13.42 4.23
CA ILE A 246 1.72 -12.04 3.91
C ILE A 246 2.56 -11.98 2.64
N VAL A 247 3.53 -12.89 2.44
CA VAL A 247 4.32 -12.97 1.20
C VAL A 247 3.40 -13.22 0.00
N THR A 248 2.42 -14.12 0.13
CA THR A 248 1.46 -14.40 -0.93
C THR A 248 0.62 -13.16 -1.26
N LEU A 249 0.12 -12.45 -0.24
CA LEU A 249 -0.61 -11.19 -0.43
C LEU A 249 0.27 -10.10 -1.06
N ALA A 250 1.53 -10.00 -0.66
CA ALA A 250 2.48 -9.05 -1.21
C ALA A 250 2.75 -9.32 -2.70
N CYS A 251 2.98 -10.58 -3.07
CA CYS A 251 3.18 -11.01 -4.46
C CYS A 251 1.94 -10.70 -5.32
N ASP A 252 0.74 -11.06 -4.86
CA ASP A 252 -0.50 -10.78 -5.59
C ASP A 252 -0.75 -9.27 -5.73
N THR A 253 -0.57 -8.51 -4.65
CA THR A 253 -0.73 -7.05 -4.68
C THR A 253 0.28 -6.39 -5.62
N ALA A 254 1.53 -6.85 -5.64
CA ALA A 254 2.55 -6.37 -6.56
C ALA A 254 2.20 -6.71 -8.02
N PHE A 255 1.77 -7.94 -8.28
CA PHE A 255 1.35 -8.40 -9.61
C PHE A 255 0.17 -7.57 -10.14
N VAL A 256 -0.86 -7.35 -9.31
CA VAL A 256 -2.01 -6.50 -9.68
C VAL A 256 -1.56 -5.06 -9.98
N SER A 257 -0.67 -4.50 -9.16
CA SER A 257 -0.15 -3.14 -9.37
C SER A 257 0.63 -3.02 -10.68
N LEU A 258 1.49 -3.99 -11.00
CA LEU A 258 2.22 -4.01 -12.28
C LEU A 258 1.27 -4.11 -13.48
N LYS A 259 0.23 -4.91 -13.39
CA LYS A 259 -0.80 -5.04 -14.43
C LYS A 259 -1.59 -3.74 -14.62
N GLU A 260 -1.94 -3.05 -13.54
CA GLU A 260 -2.62 -1.74 -13.61
C GLU A 260 -1.74 -0.68 -14.30
N ILE A 261 -0.42 -0.66 -14.00
CA ILE A 261 0.55 0.23 -14.65
C ILE A 261 0.65 -0.08 -16.15
N ASP A 262 0.81 -1.35 -16.53
CA ASP A 262 0.92 -1.74 -17.95
C ASP A 262 -0.37 -1.40 -18.72
N THR A 263 -1.54 -1.65 -18.12
CA THR A 263 -2.84 -1.31 -18.72
C THR A 263 -2.99 0.20 -18.90
N GLY A 264 -2.60 0.99 -17.89
CA GLY A 264 -2.63 2.45 -17.97
C GLY A 264 -1.68 2.99 -19.06
N ARG A 265 -0.46 2.43 -19.15
CA ARG A 265 0.52 2.79 -20.18
C ARG A 265 0.01 2.47 -21.60
N ARG A 266 -0.58 1.29 -21.79
CA ARG A 266 -1.19 0.91 -23.07
C ARG A 266 -2.36 1.82 -23.43
N ALA A 267 -3.23 2.13 -22.47
CA ALA A 267 -4.35 3.05 -22.70
C ALA A 267 -3.86 4.46 -23.13
N ALA A 268 -2.79 4.97 -22.48
CA ALA A 268 -2.19 6.24 -22.85
C ALA A 268 -1.60 6.20 -24.28
N LEU A 269 -0.89 5.11 -24.62
CA LEU A 269 -0.34 4.91 -25.96
C LEU A 269 -1.45 4.81 -27.03
N TYR A 270 -2.50 4.02 -26.76
CA TYR A 270 -3.63 3.92 -27.69
C TYR A 270 -4.33 5.26 -27.88
N ARG A 271 -4.45 6.04 -26.82
CA ARG A 271 -5.01 7.39 -26.90
C ARG A 271 -4.14 8.31 -27.76
N GLU A 272 -2.82 8.29 -27.57
CA GLU A 272 -1.88 9.06 -28.37
C GLU A 272 -1.97 8.70 -29.85
N LEU A 273 -1.97 7.41 -30.19
CA LEU A 273 -2.16 6.92 -31.56
C LEU A 273 -3.53 7.27 -32.17
N ALA A 274 -4.57 7.31 -31.35
CA ALA A 274 -5.92 7.67 -31.78
C ALA A 274 -6.11 9.19 -31.98
N GLU A 275 -5.36 10.04 -31.26
CA GLU A 275 -5.52 11.50 -31.26
C GLU A 275 -4.44 12.22 -32.09
N LYS A 276 -3.32 11.58 -32.41
CA LYS A 276 -2.19 12.20 -33.13
C LYS A 276 -2.09 11.75 -34.59
N ASP A 277 -1.62 12.64 -35.43
CA ASP A 277 -1.20 12.35 -36.81
C ASP A 277 0.23 11.78 -36.79
N LEU A 278 0.43 10.61 -37.41
CA LEU A 278 1.71 9.87 -37.33
C LEU A 278 2.85 10.57 -38.06
N LEU A 279 2.56 11.35 -39.11
CA LEU A 279 3.59 12.05 -39.89
C LEU A 279 4.06 13.32 -39.15
N THR A 280 3.11 14.09 -38.64
CA THR A 280 3.36 15.44 -38.13
C THR A 280 3.40 15.56 -36.61
N GLY A 281 2.87 14.59 -35.88
CA GLY A 281 2.76 14.62 -34.41
C GLY A 281 1.72 15.63 -33.87
N CYS A 282 1.07 16.43 -34.72
CA CYS A 282 -0.05 17.27 -34.32
C CYS A 282 -1.32 16.43 -34.07
N TYR A 283 -2.38 17.06 -33.56
CA TYR A 283 -3.64 16.33 -33.38
C TYR A 283 -4.26 15.97 -34.74
N ASN A 284 -4.89 14.79 -34.81
CA ASN A 284 -5.54 14.33 -36.04
C ASN A 284 -6.99 14.79 -36.15
N ARG A 285 -7.65 14.42 -37.24
CA ARG A 285 -9.04 14.76 -37.54
C ARG A 285 -10.03 14.26 -36.47
N ASN A 286 -9.78 13.08 -35.89
CA ASN A 286 -10.65 12.53 -34.84
C ASN A 286 -10.60 13.39 -33.56
N ALA A 287 -9.41 13.78 -33.15
CA ALA A 287 -9.21 14.67 -32.01
C ALA A 287 -9.90 16.05 -32.25
N TYR A 288 -9.84 16.59 -33.47
CA TYR A 288 -10.56 17.80 -33.83
C TYR A 288 -12.07 17.68 -33.63
N TYR A 289 -12.70 16.61 -34.14
CA TYR A 289 -14.13 16.40 -33.95
C TYR A 289 -14.52 16.18 -32.48
N GLU A 290 -13.68 15.48 -31.73
CA GLU A 290 -13.95 15.25 -30.30
C GLU A 290 -13.86 16.54 -29.50
N ASP A 291 -12.81 17.36 -29.71
CA ASP A 291 -12.63 18.62 -29.00
C ASP A 291 -13.72 19.65 -29.39
N THR A 292 -14.05 19.75 -30.66
CA THR A 292 -15.13 20.66 -31.13
C THR A 292 -16.52 20.24 -30.62
N SER A 293 -16.77 18.94 -30.48
CA SER A 293 -18.04 18.42 -29.94
C SER A 293 -18.20 18.70 -28.43
N ARG A 294 -17.09 18.85 -27.71
CA ARG A 294 -17.06 19.17 -26.27
C ARG A 294 -17.18 20.67 -25.98
N CYS A 295 -16.94 21.53 -26.97
CA CYS A 295 -17.05 22.96 -26.81
C CYS A 295 -18.50 23.38 -26.56
N LYS A 296 -18.84 23.68 -25.30
CA LYS A 296 -20.20 24.06 -24.88
C LYS A 296 -20.59 25.50 -25.24
N LYS A 297 -19.62 26.37 -25.50
CA LYS A 297 -19.82 27.80 -25.83
C LYS A 297 -18.98 28.17 -27.05
N LEU A 298 -19.65 28.41 -28.16
CA LEU A 298 -19.04 28.84 -29.41
C LEU A 298 -18.62 30.34 -29.39
N THR A 299 -19.01 31.10 -28.38
CA THR A 299 -18.87 32.55 -28.35
C THR A 299 -17.42 33.04 -28.16
N ASN A 300 -16.54 32.19 -27.57
CA ASN A 300 -15.13 32.56 -27.32
C ASN A 300 -14.15 31.66 -28.09
N LEU A 301 -14.66 30.90 -29.08
CA LEU A 301 -13.85 29.97 -29.87
C LEU A 301 -13.33 30.66 -31.12
N LEU A 302 -12.01 30.60 -31.32
CA LEU A 302 -11.37 31.08 -32.53
C LEU A 302 -10.79 29.89 -33.31
N LEU A 303 -11.16 29.79 -34.58
CA LEU A 303 -10.69 28.76 -35.50
C LEU A 303 -9.86 29.40 -36.63
N PHE A 304 -8.64 28.92 -36.80
CA PHE A 304 -7.83 29.18 -37.99
C PHE A 304 -7.82 27.93 -38.85
N ALA A 305 -8.10 28.08 -40.14
CA ALA A 305 -7.95 27.01 -41.13
C ALA A 305 -6.80 27.35 -42.09
N PHE A 306 -5.97 26.37 -42.38
CA PHE A 306 -4.80 26.49 -43.27
C PHE A 306 -4.85 25.37 -44.31
N ASP A 307 -4.40 25.72 -45.48
CA ASP A 307 -4.24 24.80 -46.61
C ASP A 307 -2.80 24.99 -47.19
N LEU A 308 -2.08 23.89 -47.46
CA LEU A 308 -0.72 23.95 -48.00
C LEU A 308 -0.79 24.04 -49.52
N ASN A 309 -0.37 25.18 -50.02
CA ASN A 309 -0.34 25.42 -51.46
C ASN A 309 0.67 24.51 -52.18
N ASN A 310 0.25 23.98 -53.34
CA ASN A 310 1.11 23.23 -54.26
C ASN A 310 1.72 21.93 -53.72
N LEU A 311 1.17 21.29 -52.67
CA LEU A 311 1.67 20.01 -52.15
C LEU A 311 1.71 18.95 -53.26
N LYS A 312 0.69 18.88 -54.15
CA LYS A 312 0.65 17.96 -55.24
C LYS A 312 1.83 18.19 -56.22
N TYR A 313 2.17 19.43 -56.54
CA TYR A 313 3.31 19.75 -57.39
C TYR A 313 4.65 19.27 -56.80
N TYR A 314 4.83 19.44 -55.49
CA TYR A 314 6.01 18.93 -54.76
C TYR A 314 6.10 17.42 -54.82
N ASN A 315 5.00 16.71 -54.58
CA ASN A 315 4.89 15.26 -54.66
C ASN A 315 5.23 14.74 -56.08
N ASP A 316 4.61 15.33 -57.10
CA ASP A 316 4.74 14.89 -58.48
C ASP A 316 6.16 15.14 -59.03
N LYS A 317 6.84 16.23 -58.61
CA LYS A 317 8.15 16.63 -59.09
C LYS A 317 9.32 16.04 -58.30
N PHE A 318 9.19 15.91 -56.98
CA PHE A 318 10.27 15.56 -56.06
C PHE A 318 10.04 14.30 -55.26
N GLY A 319 8.87 13.66 -55.41
CA GLY A 319 8.49 12.45 -54.68
C GLY A 319 7.78 12.73 -53.37
N HIS A 320 7.13 11.69 -52.84
CA HIS A 320 6.32 11.77 -51.61
C HIS A 320 7.15 12.13 -50.38
N ASP A 321 8.40 11.68 -50.29
CA ASP A 321 9.28 12.01 -49.17
C ASP A 321 9.52 13.52 -49.05
N CYS A 322 9.62 14.22 -50.20
CA CYS A 322 9.75 15.69 -50.21
C CYS A 322 8.45 16.38 -49.81
N GLY A 323 7.31 15.84 -50.22
CA GLY A 323 5.99 16.32 -49.77
C GLY A 323 5.77 16.12 -48.28
N ASP A 324 6.19 14.99 -47.71
CA ASP A 324 6.12 14.72 -46.27
C ASP A 324 7.02 15.68 -45.50
N GLN A 325 8.22 15.98 -45.99
CA GLN A 325 9.09 17.01 -45.41
C GLN A 325 8.41 18.40 -45.44
N TYR A 326 7.81 18.77 -46.59
CA TYR A 326 7.09 20.05 -46.72
C TYR A 326 5.93 20.16 -45.71
N ILE A 327 5.15 19.10 -45.53
CA ILE A 327 4.09 19.03 -44.53
C ILE A 327 4.66 19.20 -43.10
N THR A 328 5.74 18.50 -42.79
CA THR A 328 6.37 18.55 -41.45
C THR A 328 6.97 19.94 -41.17
N ASP A 329 7.60 20.58 -42.13
CA ASP A 329 8.16 21.94 -42.00
C ASP A 329 7.04 22.96 -41.74
N ALA A 330 5.92 22.85 -42.47
CA ALA A 330 4.75 23.70 -42.26
C ALA A 330 4.17 23.54 -40.87
N VAL A 331 4.07 22.30 -40.38
CA VAL A 331 3.60 22.02 -39.01
C VAL A 331 4.53 22.62 -37.96
N HIS A 332 5.84 22.55 -38.15
CA HIS A 332 6.81 23.17 -37.25
C HIS A 332 6.64 24.70 -37.17
N ILE A 333 6.38 25.35 -38.31
CA ILE A 333 6.08 26.80 -38.34
C ILE A 333 4.79 27.09 -37.58
N LEU A 334 3.71 26.37 -37.88
CA LEU A 334 2.40 26.55 -37.21
C LEU A 334 2.48 26.30 -35.71
N GLN A 335 3.18 25.25 -35.29
CA GLN A 335 3.41 24.95 -33.87
C GLN A 335 4.18 26.06 -33.17
N LYS A 336 5.20 26.59 -33.78
CA LYS A 336 6.03 27.68 -33.22
C LYS A 336 5.19 28.94 -32.96
N VAL A 337 4.20 29.22 -33.81
CA VAL A 337 3.33 30.39 -33.70
C VAL A 337 2.20 30.14 -32.73
N PHE A 338 1.53 28.99 -32.83
CA PHE A 338 0.23 28.73 -32.17
C PHE A 338 0.29 27.87 -30.90
N SER A 339 1.39 27.17 -30.61
CA SER A 339 1.45 26.20 -29.49
C SER A 339 1.11 26.79 -28.12
N ARG A 340 1.29 28.10 -27.93
CA ARG A 340 0.97 28.83 -26.67
C ARG A 340 -0.50 29.22 -26.56
N TYR A 341 -1.23 29.22 -27.68
CA TYR A 341 -2.59 29.77 -27.76
C TYR A 341 -3.65 28.69 -27.95
N GLY A 342 -3.31 27.61 -28.68
CA GLY A 342 -4.29 26.59 -29.00
C GLY A 342 -3.67 25.29 -29.51
N LYS A 343 -4.56 24.35 -29.87
CA LYS A 343 -4.19 23.05 -30.41
C LYS A 343 -4.17 23.09 -31.94
N LEU A 344 -3.13 22.49 -32.54
CA LEU A 344 -3.00 22.34 -33.99
C LEU A 344 -3.46 20.94 -34.38
N TYR A 345 -4.33 20.87 -35.40
CA TYR A 345 -4.92 19.66 -35.95
C TYR A 345 -4.59 19.54 -37.44
N ARG A 346 -4.32 18.32 -37.91
CA ARG A 346 -4.31 17.95 -39.33
C ARG A 346 -5.63 17.29 -39.67
N ILE A 347 -6.43 17.90 -40.56
CA ILE A 347 -7.79 17.46 -40.91
C ILE A 347 -7.78 16.67 -42.21
N GLY A 348 -6.91 17.03 -43.13
CA GLY A 348 -6.72 16.40 -44.43
C GLY A 348 -5.23 16.19 -44.74
N GLY A 349 -4.93 15.87 -45.98
CA GLY A 349 -3.55 15.70 -46.45
C GLY A 349 -2.71 16.97 -46.29
N ASP A 350 -3.25 18.08 -46.72
CA ASP A 350 -2.69 19.44 -46.76
C ASP A 350 -3.47 20.45 -45.93
N GLU A 351 -4.56 20.00 -45.27
CA GLU A 351 -5.45 20.83 -44.45
C GLU A 351 -5.12 20.79 -42.97
N PHE A 352 -4.99 21.96 -42.36
CA PHE A 352 -4.72 22.11 -40.93
C PHE A 352 -5.70 23.06 -40.28
N CYS A 353 -5.99 22.85 -39.00
CA CYS A 353 -6.78 23.77 -38.20
C CYS A 353 -6.11 24.05 -36.87
N VAL A 354 -6.24 25.26 -36.37
CA VAL A 354 -5.91 25.65 -35.00
C VAL A 354 -7.16 26.07 -34.27
N LEU A 355 -7.38 25.46 -33.11
CA LEU A 355 -8.50 25.80 -32.24
C LEU A 355 -7.98 26.49 -30.99
N ILE A 356 -8.50 27.69 -30.69
CA ILE A 356 -8.17 28.51 -29.52
C ILE A 356 -9.45 28.72 -28.70
N ASP A 357 -9.47 28.27 -27.45
CA ASP A 357 -10.66 28.27 -26.59
C ASP A 357 -10.94 29.65 -25.99
N ASP A 358 -9.95 30.53 -25.87
CA ASP A 358 -10.11 31.87 -25.30
C ASP A 358 -9.43 32.91 -26.19
N HIS A 359 -10.24 33.60 -26.98
CA HIS A 359 -9.74 34.59 -27.93
C HIS A 359 -9.29 35.91 -27.27
N ASP A 360 -9.72 36.19 -26.04
CA ASP A 360 -9.39 37.44 -25.34
C ASP A 360 -7.90 37.49 -24.95
N THR A 361 -7.23 36.38 -24.94
CA THR A 361 -5.78 36.26 -24.66
C THR A 361 -4.90 36.40 -25.90
N CYS A 362 -5.50 36.56 -27.10
CA CYS A 362 -4.81 36.39 -28.37
C CYS A 362 -4.86 37.67 -29.23
N ASP A 363 -3.71 38.27 -29.52
CA ASP A 363 -3.59 39.32 -30.54
C ASP A 363 -3.55 38.68 -31.93
N ILE A 364 -4.72 38.61 -32.58
CA ILE A 364 -4.89 38.03 -33.90
C ILE A 364 -4.02 38.74 -34.93
N SER A 365 -3.86 40.06 -34.86
CA SER A 365 -3.05 40.84 -35.80
C SER A 365 -1.58 40.50 -35.67
N HIS A 366 -1.10 40.27 -34.47
CA HIS A 366 0.26 39.80 -34.22
C HIS A 366 0.50 38.39 -34.76
N LEU A 367 -0.44 37.45 -34.56
CA LEU A 367 -0.33 36.08 -35.08
C LEU A 367 -0.27 36.02 -36.62
N ILE A 368 -1.13 36.79 -37.28
CA ILE A 368 -1.10 36.91 -38.76
C ILE A 368 0.22 37.50 -39.23
N SER A 369 0.77 38.49 -38.54
CA SER A 369 2.05 39.08 -38.88
C SER A 369 3.22 38.11 -38.73
N CYS A 370 3.16 37.21 -37.74
CA CYS A 370 4.18 36.16 -37.55
C CYS A 370 4.17 35.11 -38.65
N LEU A 371 2.98 34.81 -39.24
CA LEU A 371 2.86 33.86 -40.38
C LEU A 371 3.31 34.46 -41.71
N ARG A 372 3.38 35.79 -41.86
CA ARG A 372 3.79 36.46 -43.07
C ARG A 372 5.32 36.66 -43.20
N LYS A 373 6.04 36.41 -42.12
CA LYS A 373 7.51 36.40 -42.07
C LYS A 373 8.08 35.04 -42.38
#